data_52ca2ae93c87c69a688728b7542d5dc2
#
_entry.id   52ca2ae93c87c69a688728b7542d5dc2
#
_cell.length_a   1.000
_cell.length_b   1.000
_cell.length_c   1.000
_cell.angle_alpha   90.00
_cell.angle_beta   90.00
_cell.angle_gamma   90.00
#
_symmetry.space_group_name_H-M   'P 1'
#
loop_
_entity.id
_entity.type
_entity.pdbx_description
1 polymer ?
#
loop_
_entity_poly.entity_id
_entity_poly.type
_entity_poly.pdbx_seq_one_letter_code
_entity_poly.pdbx_strand_id
1 'polypeptide(L)'
;FEDNTLVRAELERSGEDRVLVIDGGGSLRCALVGDNLAVLARENGWSGIIVFGCIRDSAQINDIALGVKAIGVNPRKSVKRGEGQRDVALSFAEATIEPGEYLYADRDGIVISKRVLP
;
A
#
# COMPACT_ATOMS: atom_id res chain seq x y z
N PHE A 1 10.72 3.64 -7.47
CA PHE A 1 10.77 4.86 -6.67
C PHE A 1 9.99 5.98 -7.36
N GLU A 2 9.03 6.56 -6.65
CA GLU A 2 8.16 7.64 -7.14
C GLU A 2 7.35 7.29 -8.41
N ASP A 3 7.06 6.00 -8.61
CA ASP A 3 6.29 5.48 -9.74
C ASP A 3 5.24 4.50 -9.23
N ASN A 4 3.98 4.69 -9.61
CA ASN A 4 2.88 3.84 -9.16
C ASN A 4 2.30 2.92 -10.25
N THR A 5 3.01 2.68 -11.33
CA THR A 5 2.52 1.83 -12.41
C THR A 5 2.19 0.42 -11.92
N LEU A 6 3.10 -0.21 -11.16
CA LEU A 6 2.87 -1.55 -10.59
C LEU A 6 1.80 -1.56 -9.53
N VAL A 7 1.63 -0.47 -8.77
CA VAL A 7 0.57 -0.36 -7.76
C VAL A 7 -0.78 -0.54 -8.42
N ARG A 8 -1.04 0.21 -9.49
CA ARG A 8 -2.30 0.09 -10.23
C ARG A 8 -2.48 -1.30 -10.84
N ALA A 9 -1.44 -1.82 -11.49
CA ALA A 9 -1.49 -3.15 -12.11
C ALA A 9 -1.82 -4.24 -11.09
N GLU A 10 -1.24 -4.15 -9.90
CA GLU A 10 -1.49 -5.12 -8.84
C GLU A 10 -2.91 -4.98 -8.27
N LEU A 11 -3.39 -3.76 -8.05
CA LEU A 11 -4.74 -3.52 -7.52
C LEU A 11 -5.86 -3.88 -8.52
N GLU A 12 -5.56 -3.95 -9.81
CA GLU A 12 -6.49 -4.44 -10.83
C GLU A 12 -6.73 -5.95 -10.74
N ARG A 13 -5.88 -6.69 -10.03
CA ARG A 13 -6.05 -8.12 -9.78
C ARG A 13 -6.95 -8.36 -8.58
N SER A 14 -7.50 -9.58 -8.45
CA SER A 14 -8.27 -9.96 -7.25
C SER A 14 -7.36 -9.94 -6.02
N GLY A 15 -7.79 -9.21 -4.99
CA GLY A 15 -7.05 -9.09 -3.74
C GLY A 15 -7.17 -10.30 -2.83
N GLU A 16 -8.30 -11.03 -2.88
CA GLU A 16 -8.56 -12.21 -2.04
C GLU A 16 -8.33 -11.93 -0.55
N ASP A 17 -8.81 -10.77 -0.08
CA ASP A 17 -8.64 -10.27 1.28
C ASP A 17 -7.18 -10.02 1.70
N ARG A 18 -6.26 -9.91 0.73
CA ARG A 18 -4.85 -9.60 1.00
C ARG A 18 -4.63 -8.12 1.23
N VAL A 19 -3.47 -7.81 1.79
CA VAL A 19 -2.97 -6.45 1.95
C VAL A 19 -1.82 -6.23 0.96
N LEU A 20 -1.88 -5.15 0.19
CA LEU A 20 -0.78 -4.77 -0.68
C LEU A 20 0.19 -3.90 0.12
N VAL A 21 1.46 -4.29 0.14
CA VAL A 21 2.53 -3.53 0.78
C VAL A 21 3.41 -2.93 -0.31
N ILE A 22 3.57 -1.62 -0.28
CA ILE A 22 4.29 -0.85 -1.29
C ILE A 22 5.50 -0.20 -0.65
N ASP A 23 6.69 -0.54 -1.16
CA ASP A 23 7.91 0.17 -0.80
C ASP A 23 8.14 1.32 -1.79
N GLY A 24 7.79 2.52 -1.37
CA GLY A 24 8.00 3.74 -2.15
C GLY A 24 9.32 4.43 -1.84
N GLY A 25 10.24 3.74 -1.15
CA GLY A 25 11.54 4.31 -0.79
C GLY A 25 11.46 5.42 0.24
N GLY A 26 10.33 5.57 0.92
CA GLY A 26 10.14 6.63 1.92
C GLY A 26 9.98 8.03 1.33
N SER A 27 9.73 8.17 0.03
CA SER A 27 9.60 9.48 -0.60
C SER A 27 8.42 10.28 -0.04
N LEU A 28 8.67 11.55 0.27
CA LEU A 28 7.64 12.51 0.66
C LEU A 28 7.35 13.53 -0.46
N ARG A 29 7.89 13.31 -1.67
CA ARG A 29 7.80 14.27 -2.77
C ARG A 29 6.63 14.05 -3.71
N CYS A 30 6.01 12.89 -3.66
CA CYS A 30 4.81 12.58 -4.44
C CYS A 30 4.01 11.47 -3.79
N ALA A 31 2.75 11.34 -4.17
CA ALA A 31 1.87 10.30 -3.69
C ALA A 31 1.84 9.11 -4.65
N LEU A 32 1.86 7.90 -4.09
CA LEU A 32 1.74 6.65 -4.85
C LEU A 32 0.31 6.14 -4.92
N VAL A 33 -0.54 6.51 -3.97
CA VAL A 33 -1.94 6.08 -3.89
C VAL A 33 -2.85 7.29 -3.68
N GLY A 34 -3.87 7.40 -4.49
CA GLY A 34 -4.96 8.35 -4.32
C GLY A 34 -6.28 7.61 -4.13
N ASP A 35 -7.38 8.37 -4.08
CA ASP A 35 -8.72 7.81 -3.84
C ASP A 35 -9.15 6.81 -4.92
N ASN A 36 -8.81 7.06 -6.20
CA ASN A 36 -9.17 6.15 -7.29
C ASN A 36 -8.54 4.76 -7.11
N LEU A 37 -7.28 4.70 -6.70
CA LEU A 37 -6.61 3.43 -6.43
C LEU A 37 -7.16 2.75 -5.19
N ALA A 38 -7.55 3.52 -4.17
CA ALA A 38 -8.18 2.97 -2.97
C ALA A 38 -9.55 2.35 -3.29
N VAL A 39 -10.36 3.02 -4.12
CA VAL A 39 -11.65 2.45 -4.58
C VAL A 39 -11.42 1.18 -5.39
N LEU A 40 -10.44 1.19 -6.30
CA LEU A 40 -10.07 0.02 -7.10
C LEU A 40 -9.68 -1.18 -6.20
N ALA A 41 -8.88 -0.93 -5.18
CA ALA A 41 -8.49 -1.96 -4.21
C ALA A 41 -9.70 -2.56 -3.51
N ARG A 42 -10.61 -1.71 -3.01
CA ARG A 42 -11.82 -2.17 -2.33
C ARG A 42 -12.70 -3.00 -3.26
N GLU A 43 -12.92 -2.53 -4.47
CA GLU A 43 -13.78 -3.22 -5.44
C GLU A 43 -13.22 -4.58 -5.86
N ASN A 44 -11.90 -4.74 -5.85
CA ASN A 44 -11.24 -5.99 -6.23
C ASN A 44 -10.92 -6.90 -5.04
N GLY A 45 -11.46 -6.62 -3.86
CA GLY A 45 -11.37 -7.53 -2.71
C GLY A 45 -10.09 -7.43 -1.90
N TRP A 46 -9.34 -6.33 -2.00
CA TRP A 46 -8.19 -6.07 -1.14
C TRP A 46 -8.66 -5.62 0.24
N SER A 47 -7.99 -6.11 1.28
CA SER A 47 -8.29 -5.72 2.68
C SER A 47 -7.63 -4.42 3.08
N GLY A 48 -6.51 -4.08 2.47
CA GLY A 48 -5.79 -2.86 2.82
C GLY A 48 -4.57 -2.62 1.96
N ILE A 49 -3.97 -1.43 2.16
CA ILE A 49 -2.76 -0.98 1.50
C ILE A 49 -1.85 -0.36 2.53
N ILE A 50 -0.58 -0.73 2.52
CA ILE A 50 0.47 -0.11 3.34
C ILE A 50 1.49 0.49 2.40
N VAL A 51 1.78 1.77 2.58
CA VAL A 51 2.68 2.52 1.70
C VAL A 51 3.84 3.09 2.50
N PHE A 52 5.05 2.65 2.20
CA PHE A 52 6.26 3.34 2.66
C PHE A 52 6.56 4.51 1.72
N GLY A 53 5.73 5.51 1.78
CA GLY A 53 5.68 6.68 0.94
C GLY A 53 4.43 7.49 1.24
N CYS A 54 4.02 8.38 0.35
CA CYS A 54 2.87 9.24 0.56
C CYS A 54 1.62 8.77 -0.19
N ILE A 55 0.47 9.15 0.36
CA ILE A 55 -0.84 9.07 -0.29
C ILE A 55 -1.34 10.50 -0.56
N ARG A 56 -2.34 10.62 -1.40
CA ARG A 56 -3.12 11.85 -1.60
C ARG A 56 -4.59 11.57 -1.34
N ASP A 57 -5.41 12.61 -1.29
CA ASP A 57 -6.86 12.48 -1.08
C ASP A 57 -7.21 11.75 0.22
N SER A 58 -6.48 12.04 1.31
CA SER A 58 -6.62 11.31 2.58
C SER A 58 -8.03 11.38 3.16
N ALA A 59 -8.74 12.49 3.02
CA ALA A 59 -10.11 12.61 3.48
C ALA A 59 -11.05 11.67 2.72
N GLN A 60 -10.92 11.60 1.40
CA GLN A 60 -11.71 10.71 0.56
C GLN A 60 -11.37 9.23 0.83
N ILE A 61 -10.09 8.93 1.04
CA ILE A 61 -9.64 7.57 1.38
C ILE A 61 -10.24 7.12 2.72
N ASN A 62 -10.32 8.00 3.72
CA ASN A 62 -10.89 7.67 5.01
C ASN A 62 -12.39 7.30 4.95
N ASP A 63 -13.09 7.71 3.90
CA ASP A 63 -14.49 7.36 3.68
C ASP A 63 -14.67 6.01 2.96
N ILE A 64 -13.59 5.37 2.57
CA ILE A 64 -13.61 4.07 1.89
C ILE A 64 -13.42 2.95 2.91
N ALA A 65 -14.21 1.86 2.79
CA ALA A 65 -14.08 0.70 3.68
C ALA A 65 -12.85 -0.13 3.33
N LEU A 66 -11.67 0.45 3.56
CA LEU A 66 -10.36 -0.11 3.24
C LEU A 66 -9.35 0.44 4.25
N GLY A 67 -8.49 -0.42 4.80
CA GLY A 67 -7.41 0.03 5.67
C GLY A 67 -6.25 0.57 4.84
N VAL A 68 -5.83 1.81 5.08
CA VAL A 68 -4.68 2.41 4.41
C VAL A 68 -3.75 3.03 5.44
N LYS A 69 -2.46 2.67 5.39
CA LYS A 69 -1.41 3.29 6.20
C LYS A 69 -0.29 3.80 5.30
N ALA A 70 0.18 5.01 5.57
CA ALA A 70 1.25 5.66 4.83
C ALA A 70 2.09 6.51 5.79
N ILE A 71 3.27 6.95 5.35
CA ILE A 71 4.12 7.81 6.18
C ILE A 71 3.82 9.29 6.02
N GLY A 72 3.02 9.68 5.04
CA GLY A 72 2.66 11.07 4.84
C GLY A 72 1.63 11.27 3.75
N VAL A 73 1.32 12.53 3.50
CA VAL A 73 0.36 12.97 2.48
C VAL A 73 1.02 14.01 1.60
N ASN A 74 0.85 13.89 0.28
CA ASN A 74 1.32 14.86 -0.68
C ASN A 74 0.36 14.90 -1.87
N PRO A 75 -0.15 16.07 -2.29
CA PRO A 75 -1.10 16.14 -3.40
C PRO A 75 -0.49 15.88 -4.78
N ARG A 76 0.83 15.85 -4.90
CA ARG A 76 1.50 15.66 -6.18
C ARG A 76 1.45 14.21 -6.63
N LYS A 77 0.95 13.96 -7.84
CA LYS A 77 0.92 12.61 -8.43
C LYS A 77 2.33 12.14 -8.77
N SER A 78 2.54 10.82 -8.74
CA SER A 78 3.76 10.20 -9.23
C SER A 78 3.82 10.24 -10.77
N VAL A 79 5.05 10.14 -11.30
CA VAL A 79 5.26 9.99 -12.74
C VAL A 79 5.32 8.49 -13.05
N LYS A 80 4.51 8.04 -14.03
CA LYS A 80 4.44 6.61 -14.39
C LYS A 80 5.51 6.28 -15.43
N ARG A 81 6.47 5.44 -15.04
CA ARG A 81 7.60 5.04 -15.89
C ARG A 81 7.63 3.54 -16.18
N GLY A 82 6.71 2.76 -15.61
CA GLY A 82 6.69 1.31 -15.73
C GLY A 82 7.77 0.61 -14.92
N GLU A 83 8.33 1.27 -13.92
CA GLU A 83 9.41 0.73 -13.08
C GLU A 83 8.87 0.09 -11.82
N GLY A 84 9.55 -0.93 -11.33
CA GLY A 84 9.25 -1.57 -10.05
C GLY A 84 9.40 -3.08 -10.11
N GLN A 85 9.24 -3.72 -8.96
CA GLN A 85 9.28 -5.17 -8.77
C GLN A 85 8.12 -5.60 -7.89
N ARG A 86 7.54 -6.77 -8.18
CA ARG A 86 6.45 -7.34 -7.39
C ARG A 86 6.86 -8.66 -6.76
N ASP A 87 6.12 -9.07 -5.72
CA ASP A 87 6.28 -10.36 -5.03
C ASP A 87 7.71 -10.57 -4.51
N VAL A 88 8.36 -9.50 -4.06
CA VAL A 88 9.70 -9.53 -3.48
C VAL A 88 9.65 -9.25 -1.99
N ALA A 89 10.63 -9.75 -1.24
CA ALA A 89 10.79 -9.38 0.15
C ALA A 89 11.14 -7.89 0.27
N LEU A 90 10.49 -7.19 1.20
CA LEU A 90 10.68 -5.76 1.41
C LEU A 90 11.30 -5.53 2.79
N SER A 91 12.20 -4.56 2.87
CA SER A 91 12.79 -4.14 4.14
C SER A 91 12.68 -2.62 4.24
N PHE A 92 11.90 -2.14 5.21
CA PHE A 92 11.79 -0.73 5.55
C PHE A 92 11.28 -0.59 6.98
N ALA A 93 11.43 0.60 7.56
CA ALA A 93 10.98 0.87 8.93
C ALA A 93 11.48 -0.19 9.93
N GLU A 94 12.72 -0.66 9.78
CA GLU A 94 13.38 -1.69 10.62
C GLU A 94 12.71 -3.06 10.61
N ALA A 95 11.86 -3.34 9.61
CA ALA A 95 11.20 -4.63 9.47
C ALA A 95 11.42 -5.20 8.08
N THR A 96 11.35 -6.54 7.97
CA THR A 96 11.36 -7.25 6.69
C THR A 96 10.00 -7.91 6.49
N ILE A 97 9.43 -7.72 5.29
CA ILE A 97 8.12 -8.26 4.93
C ILE A 97 8.29 -9.14 3.70
N GLU A 98 7.84 -10.39 3.80
CA GLU A 98 7.88 -11.35 2.70
C GLU A 98 6.48 -11.63 2.15
N PRO A 99 6.35 -11.91 0.83
CA PRO A 99 5.06 -12.29 0.26
C PRO A 99 4.44 -13.47 1.02
N GLY A 100 3.13 -13.42 1.23
CA GLY A 100 2.38 -14.48 1.92
C GLY A 100 2.37 -14.39 3.43
N GLU A 101 3.08 -13.46 4.05
CA GLU A 101 3.00 -13.25 5.49
C GLU A 101 1.67 -12.61 5.89
N TYR A 102 1.24 -12.85 7.12
CA TYR A 102 0.03 -12.24 7.69
C TYR A 102 0.36 -10.88 8.31
N LEU A 103 -0.52 -9.92 8.08
CA LEU A 103 -0.33 -8.55 8.53
C LEU A 103 -1.53 -8.11 9.37
N TYR A 104 -1.24 -7.56 10.54
CA TYR A 104 -2.22 -7.00 11.46
C TYR A 104 -1.88 -5.54 11.71
N ALA A 105 -2.82 -4.65 11.47
CA ALA A 105 -2.61 -3.22 11.59
C ALA A 105 -3.75 -2.53 12.30
N ASP A 106 -3.42 -1.56 13.15
CA ASP A 106 -4.38 -0.66 13.80
C ASP A 106 -3.76 0.75 13.88
N ARG A 107 -4.36 1.64 14.69
CA ARG A 107 -3.85 2.99 14.87
C ARG A 107 -2.43 3.04 15.41
N ASP A 108 -2.06 2.07 16.25
CA ASP A 108 -0.84 2.11 17.04
C ASP A 108 0.34 1.43 16.35
N GLY A 109 0.09 0.60 15.33
CA GLY A 109 1.17 -0.05 14.64
C GLY A 109 0.77 -1.18 13.71
N ILE A 110 1.79 -1.90 13.26
CA ILE A 110 1.67 -3.01 12.31
C ILE A 110 2.47 -4.18 12.87
N VAL A 111 1.85 -5.37 12.85
CA VAL A 111 2.50 -6.63 13.22
C VAL A 111 2.52 -7.55 12.02
N ILE A 112 3.68 -8.12 11.72
CA ILE A 112 3.88 -9.10 10.65
C ILE A 112 4.09 -10.48 11.27
N SER A 113 3.40 -11.49 10.75
CA SER A 113 3.52 -12.86 11.24
C SER A 113 3.52 -13.86 10.10
N LYS A 114 4.33 -14.93 10.24
CA LYS A 114 4.34 -16.04 9.27
C LYS A 114 3.13 -16.96 9.42
N ARG A 115 2.34 -16.80 10.46
CA ARG A 115 1.14 -17.61 10.74
C ARG A 115 0.01 -16.73 11.28
N VAL A 116 -1.21 -17.26 11.19
CA VAL A 116 -2.38 -16.56 11.72
C VAL A 116 -2.24 -16.44 13.24
N LEU A 117 -2.42 -15.22 13.76
CA LEU A 117 -2.42 -14.96 15.19
C LEU A 117 -3.82 -15.17 15.77
N PRO A 118 -3.92 -15.65 17.03
CA PRO A 118 -5.21 -15.82 17.69
C PRO A 118 -5.94 -14.51 17.95
#